data_568eb27a7a805aba743aa5830f73d1d3
#
_entry.id   568eb27a7a805aba743aa5830f73d1d3
#
_cell.length_a   1.000
_cell.length_b   1.000
_cell.length_c   1.000
_cell.angle_alpha   90.00
_cell.angle_beta   90.00
_cell.angle_gamma   90.00
#
_symmetry.space_group_name_H-M   'P 1'
#
loop_
_entity.id
_entity.type
_entity.pdbx_description
1 polymer ?
#
loop_
_entity_poly.entity_id
_entity_poly.type
_entity_poly.pdbx_seq_one_letter_code
_entity_poly.pdbx_strand_id
1 'polypeptide(L)'
;MLQNLIKISDCTKEDLEKIIKLGIEFKNGKKSDSLSSKTAVLLFDKPSLRTKLSFIIGVQKLGGNAIYFSPEEVGMGAREPIPDVSSVVSRIADLAIIRTFEQEKIELFENYSKIPVINALTDDEHPCQALADVMTIYEHLGTLNLSLIHISEPTRPY
;
A
#
# COMPACT_ATOMS: atom_id res chain seq x y z
N MET A 1 12.84 -9.57 5.45
CA MET A 1 11.37 -9.53 5.45
C MET A 1 10.98 -8.10 5.13
N LEU A 2 10.16 -7.88 4.12
CA LEU A 2 9.71 -6.55 3.70
C LEU A 2 8.99 -5.87 4.87
N GLN A 3 9.45 -4.69 5.27
CA GLN A 3 8.82 -3.92 6.34
C GLN A 3 7.87 -2.87 5.75
N ASN A 4 8.28 -2.22 4.67
CA ASN A 4 7.53 -1.19 3.97
C ASN A 4 7.23 -1.65 2.54
N LEU A 5 6.18 -1.10 1.93
CA LEU A 5 5.87 -1.30 0.51
C LEU A 5 5.73 0.08 -0.15
N ILE A 6 6.85 0.68 -0.51
CA ILE A 6 6.92 2.02 -1.11
C ILE A 6 7.00 1.92 -2.64
N LYS A 7 7.90 1.08 -3.13
CA LYS A 7 8.12 0.80 -4.56
C LYS A 7 8.16 -0.70 -4.81
N ILE A 8 7.80 -1.12 -6.01
CA ILE A 8 7.95 -2.54 -6.40
C ILE A 8 9.43 -2.92 -6.49
N SER A 9 10.29 -2.00 -6.88
CA SER A 9 11.75 -2.22 -6.96
C SER A 9 12.41 -2.55 -5.61
N ASP A 10 11.77 -2.21 -4.49
CA ASP A 10 12.29 -2.50 -3.15
C ASP A 10 12.00 -3.94 -2.70
N CYS A 11 11.16 -4.65 -3.46
CA CYS A 11 10.77 -6.01 -3.16
C CYS A 11 11.73 -7.00 -3.82
N THR A 12 12.15 -8.03 -3.08
CA THR A 12 12.81 -9.19 -3.70
C THR A 12 11.80 -10.04 -4.47
N LYS A 13 12.29 -10.88 -5.38
CA LYS A 13 11.43 -11.85 -6.09
C LYS A 13 10.65 -12.72 -5.11
N GLU A 14 11.30 -13.17 -4.06
CA GLU A 14 10.71 -13.99 -2.99
C GLU A 14 9.60 -13.27 -2.23
N ASP A 15 9.77 -11.97 -1.96
CA ASP A 15 8.73 -11.15 -1.32
C ASP A 15 7.50 -11.02 -2.23
N LEU A 16 7.71 -10.74 -3.52
CA LEU A 16 6.62 -10.63 -4.51
C LEU A 16 5.85 -11.95 -4.66
N GLU A 17 6.55 -13.07 -4.83
CA GLU A 17 5.92 -14.40 -4.92
C GLU A 17 5.11 -14.73 -3.67
N LYS A 18 5.64 -14.41 -2.49
CA LYS A 18 4.96 -14.63 -1.21
C LYS A 18 3.70 -13.78 -1.08
N ILE A 19 3.75 -12.50 -1.46
CA ILE A 19 2.59 -11.60 -1.41
C ILE A 19 1.51 -12.10 -2.37
N ILE A 20 1.86 -12.50 -3.60
CA ILE A 20 0.92 -13.01 -4.59
C ILE A 20 0.24 -14.29 -4.11
N LYS A 21 1.02 -15.26 -3.61
CA LYS A 21 0.48 -16.52 -3.05
C LYS A 21 -0.48 -16.25 -1.90
N LEU A 22 -0.08 -15.37 -0.99
CA LEU A 22 -0.91 -14.99 0.15
C LEU A 22 -2.21 -14.30 -0.30
N GLY A 23 -2.13 -13.41 -1.31
CA GLY A 23 -3.29 -12.77 -1.91
C GLY A 23 -4.30 -13.78 -2.48
N ILE A 24 -3.81 -14.80 -3.19
CA ILE A 24 -4.63 -15.90 -3.73
C ILE A 24 -5.28 -16.72 -2.59
N GLU A 25 -4.51 -17.02 -1.55
CA GLU A 25 -5.06 -17.75 -0.38
C GLU A 25 -6.21 -16.97 0.28
N PHE A 26 -6.04 -15.64 0.47
CA PHE A 26 -7.12 -14.80 1.00
C PHE A 26 -8.33 -14.71 0.07
N LYS A 27 -8.11 -14.61 -1.23
CA LYS A 27 -9.19 -14.65 -2.23
C LYS A 27 -9.97 -15.97 -2.17
N ASN A 28 -9.29 -17.08 -1.87
CA ASN A 28 -9.86 -18.41 -1.71
C ASN A 28 -10.42 -18.69 -0.30
N GLY A 29 -10.59 -17.65 0.52
CA GLY A 29 -11.28 -17.74 1.80
C GLY A 29 -10.39 -17.97 3.02
N LYS A 30 -9.06 -17.83 2.91
CA LYS A 30 -8.17 -17.80 4.09
C LYS A 30 -8.63 -16.71 5.04
N LYS A 31 -8.69 -17.04 6.33
CA LYS A 31 -8.95 -16.09 7.42
C LYS A 31 -7.66 -15.84 8.18
N SER A 32 -7.55 -14.64 8.74
CA SER A 32 -6.41 -14.25 9.58
C SER A 32 -6.84 -13.13 10.52
N ASP A 33 -6.31 -13.15 11.72
CA ASP A 33 -6.44 -12.10 12.73
C ASP A 33 -5.09 -11.38 12.96
N SER A 34 -4.26 -11.32 11.91
CA SER A 34 -2.89 -10.77 11.99
C SER A 34 -2.83 -9.30 12.37
N LEU A 35 -3.91 -8.56 12.22
CA LEU A 35 -4.06 -7.18 12.65
C LEU A 35 -4.95 -7.03 13.89
N SER A 36 -5.22 -8.11 14.63
CA SER A 36 -6.00 -8.02 15.87
C SER A 36 -5.36 -7.02 16.83
N SER A 37 -6.18 -6.13 17.39
CA SER A 37 -5.76 -5.01 18.26
C SER A 37 -4.81 -4.00 17.60
N LYS A 38 -4.70 -4.01 16.27
CA LYS A 38 -3.89 -3.07 15.49
C LYS A 38 -4.75 -2.02 14.81
N THR A 39 -4.19 -0.82 14.68
CA THR A 39 -4.83 0.30 14.00
C THR A 39 -4.00 0.74 12.81
N ALA A 40 -4.62 0.68 11.62
CA ALA A 40 -4.08 1.27 10.40
C ALA A 40 -4.66 2.67 10.19
N VAL A 41 -3.82 3.64 9.84
CA VAL A 41 -4.26 4.97 9.42
C VAL A 41 -4.12 5.12 7.92
N LEU A 42 -5.16 5.65 7.27
CA LEU A 42 -5.18 5.96 5.84
C LEU A 42 -5.05 7.48 5.68
N LEU A 43 -3.90 7.94 5.20
CA LEU A 43 -3.58 9.35 4.98
C LEU A 43 -3.63 9.63 3.48
N PHE A 44 -4.72 10.24 3.01
CA PHE A 44 -4.94 10.45 1.59
C PHE A 44 -4.96 11.93 1.23
N ASP A 45 -4.02 12.36 0.40
CA ASP A 45 -4.02 13.69 -0.23
C ASP A 45 -4.90 13.76 -1.49
N LYS A 46 -5.30 12.60 -2.03
CA LYS A 46 -6.20 12.50 -3.20
C LYS A 46 -7.43 11.68 -2.84
N PRO A 47 -8.65 12.13 -3.16
CA PRO A 47 -9.86 11.35 -2.93
C PRO A 47 -9.82 10.04 -3.73
N SER A 48 -10.31 8.96 -3.13
CA SER A 48 -10.44 7.67 -3.81
C SER A 48 -11.44 6.76 -3.10
N LEU A 49 -12.48 6.37 -3.80
CA LEU A 49 -13.48 5.46 -3.27
C LEU A 49 -12.95 4.02 -3.20
N ARG A 50 -12.46 3.49 -4.35
CA ARG A 50 -12.04 2.09 -4.46
C ARG A 50 -10.86 1.77 -3.55
N THR A 51 -9.82 2.59 -3.57
CA THR A 51 -8.62 2.42 -2.73
C THR A 51 -8.98 2.51 -1.24
N LYS A 52 -9.79 3.51 -0.87
CA LYS A 52 -10.28 3.67 0.51
C LYS A 52 -11.02 2.41 0.99
N LEU A 53 -12.00 1.94 0.22
CA LEU A 53 -12.79 0.77 0.60
C LEU A 53 -11.93 -0.50 0.66
N SER A 54 -11.03 -0.73 -0.30
CA SER A 54 -10.21 -1.94 -0.32
C SER A 54 -9.31 -2.04 0.92
N PHE A 55 -8.67 -0.95 1.32
CA PHE A 55 -7.84 -0.95 2.52
C PHE A 55 -8.64 -1.05 3.81
N ILE A 56 -9.73 -0.29 3.95
CA ILE A 56 -10.58 -0.36 5.15
C ILE A 56 -11.10 -1.78 5.36
N ILE A 57 -11.70 -2.37 4.31
CA ILE A 57 -12.26 -3.72 4.39
C ILE A 57 -11.15 -4.76 4.56
N GLY A 58 -10.01 -4.59 3.91
CA GLY A 58 -8.85 -5.47 4.06
C GLY A 58 -8.34 -5.52 5.50
N VAL A 59 -8.13 -4.37 6.12
CA VAL A 59 -7.71 -4.25 7.53
C VAL A 59 -8.74 -4.89 8.46
N GLN A 60 -10.03 -4.62 8.26
CA GLN A 60 -11.11 -5.21 9.07
C GLN A 60 -11.17 -6.73 8.93
N LYS A 61 -11.00 -7.27 7.72
CA LYS A 61 -10.96 -8.72 7.49
C LYS A 61 -9.75 -9.42 8.14
N LEU A 62 -8.71 -8.67 8.47
CA LEU A 62 -7.54 -9.12 9.20
C LEU A 62 -7.66 -8.88 10.72
N GLY A 63 -8.84 -8.49 11.22
CA GLY A 63 -9.12 -8.25 12.63
C GLY A 63 -8.68 -6.89 13.15
N GLY A 64 -8.21 -5.98 12.28
CA GLY A 64 -7.72 -4.66 12.64
C GLY A 64 -8.77 -3.57 12.57
N ASN A 65 -8.39 -2.38 13.02
CA ASN A 65 -9.16 -1.14 12.90
C ASN A 65 -8.53 -0.24 11.83
N ALA A 66 -9.36 0.46 11.04
CA ALA A 66 -8.89 1.38 10.01
C ALA A 66 -9.50 2.77 10.22
N ILE A 67 -8.66 3.80 10.28
CA ILE A 67 -9.07 5.20 10.42
C ILE A 67 -8.63 5.95 9.17
N TYR A 68 -9.58 6.60 8.53
CA TYR A 68 -9.33 7.38 7.32
C TYR A 68 -9.31 8.88 7.63
N PHE A 69 -8.34 9.56 7.08
CA PHE A 69 -8.22 11.02 7.09
C PHE A 69 -8.30 11.56 5.66
N SER A 70 -9.15 12.56 5.47
CA SER A 70 -9.35 13.23 4.18
C SER A 70 -8.16 14.14 3.84
N PRO A 71 -8.07 14.60 2.57
CA PRO A 71 -7.04 15.56 2.17
C PRO A 71 -7.00 16.83 3.03
N GLU A 72 -8.17 17.33 3.44
CA GLU A 72 -8.29 18.54 4.27
C GLU A 72 -7.78 18.32 5.69
N GLU A 73 -7.89 17.08 6.19
CA GLU A 73 -7.46 16.72 7.54
C GLU A 73 -5.96 16.41 7.59
N VAL A 74 -5.42 15.77 6.54
CA VAL A 74 -4.02 15.33 6.49
C VAL A 74 -3.08 16.51 6.32
N GLY A 75 -3.22 17.28 5.25
CA GLY A 75 -2.43 18.47 4.95
C GLY A 75 -0.91 18.26 5.05
N MET A 76 -0.41 17.05 4.74
CA MET A 76 1.01 16.70 4.87
C MET A 76 1.90 17.62 4.05
N GLY A 77 2.86 18.25 4.73
CA GLY A 77 3.80 19.18 4.10
C GLY A 77 3.24 20.57 3.81
N ALA A 78 1.93 20.78 4.00
CA ALA A 78 1.31 22.09 3.85
C ALA A 78 0.90 22.68 5.21
N ARG A 79 0.23 21.90 6.05
CA ARG A 79 -0.23 22.30 7.37
C ARG A 79 0.81 21.97 8.45
N GLU A 80 1.41 20.80 8.35
CA GLU A 80 2.44 20.32 9.27
C GLU A 80 3.59 19.69 8.48
N PRO A 81 4.85 19.81 8.95
CA PRO A 81 5.99 19.11 8.34
C PRO A 81 5.78 17.59 8.34
N ILE A 82 6.11 16.94 7.23
CA ILE A 82 5.95 15.49 7.09
C ILE A 82 6.68 14.69 8.19
N PRO A 83 7.92 15.04 8.60
CA PRO A 83 8.59 14.36 9.71
C PRO A 83 7.82 14.39 11.03
N ASP A 84 7.14 15.50 11.32
CA ASP A 84 6.35 15.65 12.54
C ASP A 84 5.10 14.77 12.49
N VAL A 85 4.35 14.82 11.38
CA VAL A 85 3.20 13.95 11.13
C VAL A 85 3.59 12.48 11.25
N SER A 86 4.69 12.05 10.60
CA SER A 86 5.20 10.68 10.65
C SER A 86 5.55 10.26 12.07
N SER A 87 6.24 11.13 12.82
CA SER A 87 6.65 10.87 14.19
C SER A 87 5.45 10.72 15.14
N VAL A 88 4.43 11.56 15.00
CA VAL A 88 3.19 11.49 15.79
C VAL A 88 2.40 10.23 15.44
N VAL A 89 2.15 9.99 14.17
CA VAL A 89 1.41 8.80 13.69
C VAL A 89 2.08 7.52 14.16
N SER A 90 3.41 7.44 14.11
CA SER A 90 4.16 6.27 14.56
C SER A 90 4.05 5.95 16.05
N ARG A 91 3.55 6.89 16.87
CA ARG A 91 3.34 6.67 18.31
C ARG A 91 1.93 6.19 18.66
N ILE A 92 0.98 6.38 17.76
CA ILE A 92 -0.45 6.14 18.03
C ILE A 92 -1.10 5.13 17.09
N ALA A 93 -0.42 4.76 16.01
CA ALA A 93 -0.90 3.77 15.03
C ALA A 93 0.14 2.65 14.83
N ASP A 94 -0.28 1.55 14.21
CA ASP A 94 0.55 0.38 13.93
C ASP A 94 0.92 0.23 12.46
N LEU A 95 0.25 0.96 11.56
CA LEU A 95 0.43 0.89 10.11
C LEU A 95 -0.03 2.21 9.49
N ALA A 96 0.76 2.76 8.57
CA ALA A 96 0.37 3.90 7.74
C ALA A 96 0.14 3.47 6.28
N ILE A 97 -0.99 3.88 5.71
CA ILE A 97 -1.36 3.65 4.31
C ILE A 97 -1.52 5.03 3.68
N ILE A 98 -0.63 5.37 2.73
CA ILE A 98 -0.50 6.73 2.22
C ILE A 98 -0.83 6.78 0.74
N ARG A 99 -1.66 7.73 0.36
CA ARG A 99 -1.96 8.06 -1.03
C ARG A 99 -1.73 9.56 -1.24
N THR A 100 -0.71 9.90 -1.99
CA THR A 100 -0.28 11.28 -2.20
C THR A 100 0.03 11.55 -3.68
N PHE A 101 0.56 12.71 -4.00
CA PHE A 101 1.01 13.09 -5.33
C PHE A 101 2.49 12.72 -5.51
N GLU A 102 3.37 13.43 -4.85
CA GLU A 102 4.81 13.30 -5.01
C GLU A 102 5.34 12.06 -4.28
N GLN A 103 6.19 11.31 -4.95
CA GLN A 103 6.88 10.13 -4.38
C GLN A 103 7.76 10.53 -3.19
N GLU A 104 8.42 11.67 -3.27
CA GLU A 104 9.30 12.18 -2.21
C GLU A 104 8.56 12.38 -0.88
N LYS A 105 7.27 12.70 -0.91
CA LYS A 105 6.47 12.86 0.32
C LYS A 105 6.35 11.55 1.10
N ILE A 106 6.05 10.44 0.40
CA ILE A 106 5.93 9.14 1.08
C ILE A 106 7.29 8.63 1.53
N GLU A 107 8.35 8.85 0.74
CA GLU A 107 9.72 8.49 1.13
C GLU A 107 10.18 9.28 2.35
N LEU A 108 9.87 10.58 2.40
CA LEU A 108 10.15 11.40 3.56
C LEU A 108 9.36 10.93 4.80
N PHE A 109 8.08 10.56 4.63
CA PHE A 109 7.29 9.99 5.73
C PHE A 109 7.88 8.68 6.22
N GLU A 110 8.27 7.78 5.32
CA GLU A 110 8.90 6.49 5.64
C GLU A 110 10.19 6.67 6.45
N ASN A 111 11.05 7.60 6.04
CA ASN A 111 12.34 7.86 6.71
C ASN A 111 12.19 8.23 8.20
N TYR A 112 11.08 8.83 8.59
CA TYR A 112 10.79 9.19 10.00
C TYR A 112 9.81 8.25 10.67
N SER A 113 9.27 7.27 9.94
CA SER A 113 8.30 6.31 10.46
C SER A 113 8.96 5.22 11.29
N LYS A 114 8.31 4.84 12.39
CA LYS A 114 8.65 3.68 13.21
C LYS A 114 7.68 2.52 13.00
N ILE A 115 6.68 2.71 12.16
CA ILE A 115 5.66 1.71 11.80
C ILE A 115 5.74 1.42 10.31
N PRO A 116 5.27 0.26 9.85
CA PRO A 116 5.21 -0.04 8.42
C PRO A 116 4.45 1.01 7.63
N VAL A 117 4.92 1.28 6.41
CA VAL A 117 4.29 2.22 5.48
C VAL A 117 3.96 1.50 4.18
N ILE A 118 2.72 1.68 3.70
CA ILE A 118 2.25 1.15 2.41
C ILE A 118 1.91 2.32 1.49
N ASN A 119 2.50 2.30 0.30
CA ASN A 119 2.14 3.19 -0.80
C ASN A 119 0.83 2.72 -1.44
N ALA A 120 -0.25 3.47 -1.22
CA ALA A 120 -1.54 3.22 -1.85
C ALA A 120 -1.65 3.85 -3.25
N LEU A 121 -0.85 4.84 -3.56
CA LEU A 121 -0.56 5.45 -4.86
C LEU A 121 0.24 6.74 -4.67
N THR A 122 1.24 6.94 -5.54
CA THR A 122 1.84 8.24 -5.87
C THR A 122 1.71 8.48 -7.37
N ASP A 123 2.26 9.60 -7.88
CA ASP A 123 2.28 9.84 -9.32
C ASP A 123 3.27 8.92 -10.05
N ASP A 124 4.29 8.43 -9.35
CA ASP A 124 5.32 7.55 -9.92
C ASP A 124 5.02 6.06 -9.71
N GLU A 125 4.42 5.68 -8.58
CA GLU A 125 4.31 4.28 -8.15
C GLU A 125 2.90 3.92 -7.65
N HIS A 126 2.44 2.74 -8.05
CA HIS A 126 1.25 2.11 -7.49
C HIS A 126 1.50 0.62 -7.19
N PRO A 127 2.31 0.30 -6.16
CA PRO A 127 2.77 -1.06 -5.92
C PRO A 127 1.62 -2.05 -5.69
N CYS A 128 0.56 -1.63 -5.00
CA CYS A 128 -0.61 -2.49 -4.77
C CYS A 128 -1.35 -2.85 -6.06
N GLN A 129 -1.42 -1.93 -7.04
CA GLN A 129 -2.03 -2.22 -8.35
C GLN A 129 -1.14 -3.16 -9.15
N ALA A 130 0.16 -2.90 -9.21
CA ALA A 130 1.10 -3.78 -9.90
C ALA A 130 1.03 -5.23 -9.37
N LEU A 131 0.96 -5.40 -8.05
CA LEU A 131 0.78 -6.72 -7.42
C LEU A 131 -0.55 -7.37 -7.80
N ALA A 132 -1.63 -6.61 -7.87
CA ALA A 132 -2.94 -7.11 -8.28
C ALA A 132 -2.96 -7.55 -9.75
N ASP A 133 -2.32 -6.79 -10.63
CA ASP A 133 -2.20 -7.12 -12.05
C ASP A 133 -1.36 -8.40 -12.24
N VAL A 134 -0.22 -8.49 -11.58
CA VAL A 134 0.64 -9.70 -11.60
C VAL A 134 -0.11 -10.91 -11.02
N MET A 135 -0.86 -10.74 -9.93
CA MET A 135 -1.69 -11.82 -9.36
C MET A 135 -2.74 -12.30 -10.37
N THR A 136 -3.39 -11.37 -11.07
CA THR A 136 -4.38 -11.70 -12.11
C THR A 136 -3.75 -12.49 -13.25
N ILE A 137 -2.57 -12.08 -13.71
CA ILE A 137 -1.80 -12.80 -14.73
C ILE A 137 -1.47 -14.21 -14.24
N TYR A 138 -0.98 -14.32 -13.03
CA TYR A 138 -0.63 -15.63 -12.45
C TYR A 138 -1.84 -16.57 -12.33
N GLU A 139 -3.00 -16.07 -11.93
CA GLU A 139 -4.23 -16.86 -11.85
C GLU A 139 -4.69 -17.39 -13.22
N HIS A 140 -4.49 -16.61 -14.29
CA HIS A 140 -4.90 -17.02 -15.63
C HIS A 140 -3.90 -17.92 -16.34
N LEU A 141 -2.60 -17.72 -16.12
CA LEU A 141 -1.53 -18.38 -16.87
C LEU A 141 -0.77 -19.46 -16.06
N GLY A 142 -0.98 -19.50 -14.74
CA GLY A 142 -0.33 -20.47 -13.85
C GLY A 142 1.17 -20.27 -13.65
N THR A 143 1.77 -19.25 -14.28
CA THR A 143 3.21 -18.98 -14.21
C THR A 143 3.50 -17.49 -14.37
N LEU A 144 4.59 -17.03 -13.71
CA LEU A 144 5.17 -15.71 -13.90
C LEU A 144 6.45 -15.75 -14.77
N ASN A 145 6.79 -16.90 -15.34
CA ASN A 145 7.95 -17.04 -16.20
C ASN A 145 7.79 -16.39 -17.58
N LEU A 146 6.74 -15.62 -17.77
CA LEU A 146 6.57 -14.82 -18.96
C LEU A 146 7.42 -13.57 -18.86
N SER A 147 8.03 -13.19 -19.98
CA SER A 147 8.73 -11.93 -20.12
C SER A 147 7.74 -10.77 -19.91
N LEU A 148 7.59 -10.33 -18.65
CA LEU A 148 6.74 -9.20 -18.26
C LEU A 148 7.25 -7.85 -18.81
N ILE A 149 8.40 -7.84 -19.47
CA ILE A 149 9.07 -6.67 -20.04
C ILE A 149 8.19 -5.91 -21.04
N HIS A 150 7.21 -6.59 -21.66
CA HIS A 150 6.32 -5.98 -22.65
C HIS A 150 4.98 -5.47 -22.10
N ILE A 151 4.69 -5.66 -20.81
CA ILE A 151 3.41 -5.27 -20.17
C ILE A 151 3.53 -3.94 -19.41
N SER A 152 4.74 -3.49 -19.13
CA SER A 152 4.99 -2.34 -18.26
C SER A 152 5.08 -0.99 -18.95
N GLU A 153 4.89 -0.91 -20.25
CA GLU A 153 4.71 0.40 -20.89
C GLU A 153 3.24 0.79 -20.82
N PRO A 154 2.88 1.80 -19.98
CA PRO A 154 1.55 2.35 -20.03
C PRO A 154 1.40 3.04 -21.40
N THR A 155 0.59 2.46 -22.28
CA THR A 155 0.03 3.21 -23.39
C THR A 155 -0.80 4.34 -22.75
N ARG A 156 -0.21 5.51 -22.60
CA ARG A 156 -0.98 6.72 -22.28
C ARG A 156 -1.85 6.99 -23.51
N PRO A 157 -3.17 6.94 -23.40
CA PRO A 157 -4.00 7.54 -24.43
C PRO A 157 -3.75 9.04 -24.36
N TYR A 158 -3.51 9.65 -25.50
CA TYR A 158 -3.38 11.09 -25.72
C TYR A 158 -4.63 11.84 -25.27
#